data_23f847bf7a64f9f17eb78a618ad1449c
#
_entry.id   23f847bf7a64f9f17eb78a618ad1449c
#
_cell.length_a   1.000
_cell.length_b   1.000
_cell.length_c   1.000
_cell.angle_alpha   90.00
_cell.angle_beta   90.00
_cell.angle_gamma   90.00
#
_symmetry.space_group_name_H-M   'P 1'
#
loop_
_entity.id
_entity.type
_entity.pdbx_description
1 polymer ?
#
loop_
_entity_poly.entity_id
_entity_poly.type
_entity_poly.pdbx_seq_one_letter_code
_entity_poly.pdbx_strand_id
1 'polypeptide(L)'
;MDFSELISDFATRHGVEGLAAEDGAAAIDVDGIAVLLASAGGELLASAEIGDPPPDGAAAFADLLLEANLDSDAVFAKSKESGRYVLTRRIALAGLDGEAFDAALEAFVNRAEAWRRLLADYRPAAAAAAEAAEDTAAAVGTGSFLQV
;
A
#
# COMPACT_ATOMS: atom_id res chain seq x y z
N MET A 1 8.93 24.27 -4.04
CA MET A 1 8.43 24.34 -2.64
C MET A 1 9.26 23.45 -1.73
N ASP A 2 9.54 23.92 -0.52
CA ASP A 2 10.06 23.01 0.48
C ASP A 2 8.92 22.17 1.08
N PHE A 3 9.28 21.22 1.94
CA PHE A 3 8.29 20.30 2.52
C PHE A 3 7.19 21.02 3.30
N SER A 4 7.57 21.98 4.13
CA SER A 4 6.61 22.73 4.95
C SER A 4 5.64 23.54 4.09
N GLU A 5 6.15 24.19 3.07
CA GLU A 5 5.33 24.93 2.10
C GLU A 5 4.37 24.01 1.36
N LEU A 6 4.84 22.83 0.97
CA LEU A 6 4.04 21.85 0.26
C LEU A 6 2.86 21.37 1.12
N ILE A 7 3.11 21.07 2.39
CA ILE A 7 2.05 20.65 3.32
C ILE A 7 1.06 21.78 3.58
N SER A 8 1.53 23.01 3.77
CA SER A 8 0.66 24.18 3.96
C SER A 8 -0.21 24.43 2.72
N ASP A 9 0.39 24.34 1.54
CA ASP A 9 -0.33 24.49 0.28
C ASP A 9 -1.42 23.43 0.13
N PHE A 10 -1.08 22.19 0.42
CA PHE A 10 -2.05 21.08 0.40
C PHE A 10 -3.22 21.34 1.35
N ALA A 11 -2.91 21.71 2.58
CA ALA A 11 -3.94 22.00 3.59
C ALA A 11 -4.88 23.11 3.14
N THR A 12 -4.34 24.16 2.54
CA THR A 12 -5.14 25.31 2.05
C THR A 12 -6.02 24.91 0.87
N ARG A 13 -5.45 24.22 -0.11
CA ARG A 13 -6.18 23.84 -1.32
C ARG A 13 -7.29 22.83 -1.05
N HIS A 14 -7.10 21.95 -0.09
CA HIS A 14 -8.06 20.90 0.23
C HIS A 14 -8.89 21.16 1.49
N GLY A 15 -8.71 22.35 2.09
CA GLY A 15 -9.51 22.72 3.27
C GLY A 15 -9.27 21.83 4.49
N VAL A 16 -8.05 21.32 4.66
CA VAL A 16 -7.70 20.48 5.80
C VAL A 16 -7.23 21.35 6.96
N GLU A 17 -7.99 21.34 8.03
CA GLU A 17 -7.65 22.11 9.23
C GLU A 17 -6.66 21.33 10.11
N GLY A 18 -5.76 22.05 10.75
CA GLY A 18 -4.83 21.46 11.70
C GLY A 18 -3.68 20.67 11.09
N LEU A 19 -3.58 20.63 9.77
CA LEU A 19 -2.49 19.96 9.10
C LEU A 19 -1.30 20.90 9.00
N ALA A 20 -0.19 20.52 9.60
CA ALA A 20 1.07 21.26 9.53
C ALA A 20 2.23 20.29 9.63
N ALA A 21 3.33 20.64 8.99
CA ALA A 21 4.57 19.87 9.13
C ALA A 21 5.20 20.16 10.49
N GLU A 22 5.56 19.11 11.20
CA GLU A 22 6.27 19.19 12.47
C GLU A 22 7.52 18.32 12.40
N ASP A 23 8.67 18.89 12.67
CA ASP A 23 9.96 18.17 12.63
C ASP A 23 10.19 17.42 11.31
N GLY A 24 9.79 18.02 10.20
CA GLY A 24 9.96 17.42 8.88
C GLY A 24 9.01 16.25 8.60
N ALA A 25 7.91 16.18 9.31
CA ALA A 25 6.92 15.11 9.13
C ALA A 25 5.49 15.65 9.17
N ALA A 26 4.59 14.95 8.52
CA ALA A 26 3.15 15.22 8.56
C ALA A 26 2.38 13.92 8.33
N ALA A 27 1.14 13.89 8.79
CA ALA A 27 0.24 12.76 8.53
C ALA A 27 -1.02 13.28 7.85
N ILE A 28 -1.41 12.64 6.77
CA ILE A 28 -2.59 13.00 6.00
C ILE A 28 -3.50 11.77 5.90
N ASP A 29 -4.78 11.94 6.12
CA ASP A 29 -5.76 10.89 5.86
C ASP A 29 -6.39 11.17 4.49
N VAL A 30 -6.31 10.19 3.59
CA VAL A 30 -6.90 10.27 2.26
C VAL A 30 -7.80 9.07 2.08
N ASP A 31 -9.10 9.31 2.02
CA ASP A 31 -10.10 8.25 1.85
C ASP A 31 -9.97 7.10 2.85
N GLY A 32 -9.66 7.42 4.09
CA GLY A 32 -9.49 6.44 5.15
C GLY A 32 -8.12 5.79 5.23
N ILE A 33 -7.19 6.18 4.37
CA ILE A 33 -5.81 5.69 4.39
C ILE A 33 -4.91 6.75 5.01
N ALA A 34 -4.30 6.41 6.13
CA ALA A 34 -3.34 7.29 6.77
C ALA A 34 -2.00 7.23 6.04
N VAL A 35 -1.57 8.35 5.52
CA VAL A 35 -0.27 8.49 4.83
C VAL A 35 0.66 9.30 5.71
N LEU A 36 1.78 8.72 6.07
CA LEU A 36 2.85 9.43 6.74
C LEU A 36 3.78 10.02 5.70
N LEU A 37 4.09 11.29 5.86
CA LEU A 37 5.01 12.02 5.00
C LEU A 37 6.19 12.48 5.82
N ALA A 38 7.38 12.26 5.32
CA ALA A 38 8.61 12.71 5.96
C ALA A 38 9.55 13.30 4.94
N SER A 39 10.24 14.37 5.33
CA SER A 39 11.25 15.01 4.50
C SER A 39 12.63 14.58 4.95
N ALA A 40 13.46 14.12 4.04
CA ALA A 40 14.84 13.75 4.30
C ALA A 40 15.69 13.91 3.05
N GLY A 41 16.78 14.69 3.17
CA GLY A 41 17.76 14.79 2.11
C GLY A 41 17.24 15.28 0.76
N GLY A 42 16.29 16.21 0.77
CA GLY A 42 15.71 16.74 -0.48
C GLY A 42 14.66 15.86 -1.10
N GLU A 43 14.27 14.79 -0.41
CA GLU A 43 13.21 13.90 -0.84
C GLU A 43 12.05 13.90 0.14
N LEU A 44 10.88 13.62 -0.38
CA LEU A 44 9.68 13.32 0.41
C LEU A 44 9.51 11.81 0.44
N LEU A 45 9.38 11.24 1.62
CA LEU A 45 9.05 9.84 1.79
C LEU A 45 7.59 9.72 2.20
N ALA A 46 6.78 9.07 1.39
CA ALA A 46 5.40 8.72 1.73
C ALA A 46 5.37 7.26 2.18
N SER A 47 4.61 6.98 3.22
CA SER A 47 4.40 5.59 3.67
C SER A 47 2.99 5.37 4.17
N ALA A 48 2.47 4.18 3.93
CA ALA A 48 1.16 3.76 4.40
C ALA A 48 1.20 2.28 4.78
N GLU A 49 0.50 1.92 5.83
CA GLU A 49 0.38 0.51 6.22
C GLU A 49 -0.57 -0.21 5.29
N ILE A 50 -0.20 -1.40 4.89
CA ILE A 50 -1.04 -2.27 4.06
C ILE A 50 -1.81 -3.26 4.93
N GLY A 51 -1.15 -3.88 5.89
CA GLY A 51 -1.78 -4.80 6.82
C GLY A 51 -0.84 -5.87 7.33
N ASP A 52 -1.39 -6.76 8.13
CA ASP A 52 -0.65 -7.89 8.68
C ASP A 52 -0.41 -8.96 7.63
N PRO A 53 0.71 -9.69 7.71
CA PRO A 53 0.91 -10.86 6.86
C PRO A 53 -0.26 -11.83 7.01
N PRO A 54 -0.69 -12.50 5.92
CA PRO A 54 -1.79 -13.45 6.02
C PRO A 54 -1.39 -14.61 6.94
N PRO A 55 -2.32 -15.14 7.74
CA PRO A 55 -2.03 -16.25 8.64
C PRO A 55 -1.52 -17.49 7.92
N ASP A 56 -2.01 -17.71 6.68
CA ASP A 56 -1.56 -18.78 5.82
C ASP A 56 -1.03 -18.21 4.52
N GLY A 57 0.08 -18.71 4.04
CA GLY A 57 0.66 -18.27 2.78
C GLY A 57 1.43 -16.97 2.85
N ALA A 58 1.94 -16.59 4.02
CA ALA A 58 2.71 -15.37 4.18
C ALA A 58 3.92 -15.30 3.25
N ALA A 59 4.64 -16.41 3.08
CA ALA A 59 5.80 -16.46 2.19
C ALA A 59 5.40 -16.22 0.73
N ALA A 60 4.32 -16.82 0.27
CA ALA A 60 3.83 -16.62 -1.09
C ALA A 60 3.35 -15.20 -1.32
N PHE A 61 2.68 -14.60 -0.33
CA PHE A 61 2.26 -13.20 -0.43
C PHE A 61 3.46 -12.26 -0.46
N ALA A 62 4.46 -12.52 0.36
CA ALA A 62 5.71 -11.75 0.35
C ALA A 62 6.39 -11.79 -1.02
N ASP A 63 6.37 -12.94 -1.69
CA ASP A 63 6.90 -13.07 -3.05
C ASP A 63 6.14 -12.17 -4.04
N LEU A 64 4.82 -12.07 -3.92
CA LEU A 64 4.02 -11.15 -4.73
C LEU A 64 4.43 -9.70 -4.51
N LEU A 65 4.68 -9.32 -3.26
CA LEU A 65 5.13 -7.97 -2.95
C LEU A 65 6.51 -7.67 -3.55
N LEU A 66 7.42 -8.63 -3.46
CA LEU A 66 8.75 -8.48 -4.04
C LEU A 66 8.71 -8.35 -5.57
N GLU A 67 7.86 -9.12 -6.22
CA GLU A 67 7.64 -9.01 -7.66
C GLU A 67 7.06 -7.63 -8.03
N ALA A 68 6.08 -7.16 -7.26
CA ALA A 68 5.45 -5.86 -7.49
C ALA A 68 6.44 -4.71 -7.35
N ASN A 69 7.47 -4.86 -6.52
CA ASN A 69 8.50 -3.84 -6.35
C ASN A 69 9.31 -3.57 -7.62
N LEU A 70 9.33 -4.50 -8.56
CA LEU A 70 10.05 -4.33 -9.82
C LEU A 70 9.33 -3.40 -10.80
N ASP A 71 8.04 -3.23 -10.65
CA ASP A 71 7.19 -2.57 -11.64
C ASP A 71 6.69 -1.19 -11.21
N SER A 72 7.17 -0.67 -10.09
CA SER A 72 6.62 0.56 -9.54
C SER A 72 7.68 1.38 -8.78
N ASP A 73 7.46 2.69 -8.75
CA ASP A 73 8.23 3.60 -7.92
C ASP A 73 7.90 3.46 -6.43
N ALA A 74 6.76 2.85 -6.12
CA ALA A 74 6.37 2.56 -4.76
C ALA A 74 6.86 1.16 -4.39
N VAL A 75 7.44 1.03 -3.20
CA VAL A 75 8.12 -0.18 -2.76
C VAL A 75 7.47 -0.72 -1.50
N PHE A 76 7.21 -2.02 -1.48
CA PHE A 76 6.72 -2.70 -0.29
C PHE A 76 7.87 -3.09 0.63
N ALA A 77 7.63 -2.97 1.92
CA ALA A 77 8.53 -3.40 2.96
C ALA A 77 7.74 -3.96 4.13
N LYS A 78 8.43 -4.54 5.09
CA LYS A 78 7.83 -5.02 6.32
C LYS A 78 8.38 -4.21 7.47
N SER A 79 7.49 -3.62 8.27
CA SER A 79 7.91 -2.86 9.44
C SER A 79 8.49 -3.80 10.50
N LYS A 80 9.66 -3.50 10.99
CA LYS A 80 10.29 -4.26 12.06
C LYS A 80 9.56 -4.08 13.38
N GLU A 81 8.95 -2.91 13.58
CA GLU A 81 8.24 -2.59 14.82
C GLU A 81 6.88 -3.28 14.90
N SER A 82 6.07 -3.16 13.85
CA SER A 82 4.71 -3.70 13.86
C SER A 82 4.59 -5.08 13.21
N GLY A 83 5.54 -5.49 12.38
CA GLY A 83 5.43 -6.71 11.59
C GLY A 83 4.48 -6.59 10.40
N ARG A 84 3.91 -5.41 10.18
CA ARG A 84 2.97 -5.18 9.08
C ARG A 84 3.67 -4.82 7.79
N TYR A 85 3.03 -5.14 6.68
CA TYR A 85 3.48 -4.66 5.39
C TYR A 85 3.19 -3.18 5.25
N VAL A 86 4.12 -2.45 4.65
CA VAL A 86 4.02 -1.02 4.38
C VAL A 86 4.36 -0.76 2.92
N LEU A 87 3.70 0.22 2.34
CA LEU A 87 4.04 0.74 1.02
C LEU A 87 4.77 2.06 1.23
N THR A 88 5.87 2.27 0.52
CA THR A 88 6.65 3.50 0.61
C THR A 88 6.95 4.03 -0.79
N ARG A 89 7.08 5.35 -0.90
CA ARG A 89 7.49 6.00 -2.13
C ARG A 89 8.36 7.20 -1.81
N ARG A 90 9.45 7.34 -2.55
CA ARG A 90 10.32 8.51 -2.48
C ARG A 90 10.01 9.43 -3.65
N ILE A 91 9.87 10.71 -3.38
CA ILE A 91 9.56 11.73 -4.38
C ILE A 91 10.54 12.87 -4.19
N ALA A 92 11.23 13.27 -5.26
CA ALA A 92 12.12 14.40 -5.20
C ALA A 92 11.32 15.68 -4.93
N LEU A 93 11.75 16.47 -3.97
CA LEU A 93 11.12 17.76 -3.65
C LEU A 93 11.46 18.81 -4.70
N ALA A 94 12.62 18.70 -5.34
CA ALA A 94 13.03 19.65 -6.36
C ALA A 94 12.05 19.64 -7.52
N GLY A 95 11.47 20.79 -7.84
CA GLY A 95 10.50 20.93 -8.90
C GLY A 95 9.10 20.37 -8.61
N LEU A 96 8.88 19.89 -7.40
CA LEU A 96 7.56 19.37 -7.00
C LEU A 96 6.66 20.55 -6.61
N ASP A 97 5.58 20.73 -7.35
CA ASP A 97 4.55 21.70 -7.01
C ASP A 97 3.31 21.01 -6.41
N GLY A 98 2.33 21.81 -6.02
CA GLY A 98 1.13 21.27 -5.37
C GLY A 98 0.32 20.32 -6.24
N GLU A 99 0.23 20.61 -7.53
CA GLU A 99 -0.51 19.77 -8.47
C GLU A 99 0.19 18.42 -8.69
N ALA A 100 1.49 18.44 -8.87
CA ALA A 100 2.29 17.22 -9.02
C ALA A 100 2.26 16.39 -7.74
N PHE A 101 2.28 17.04 -6.58
CA PHE A 101 2.16 16.37 -5.30
C PHE A 101 0.81 15.67 -5.17
N ASP A 102 -0.29 16.35 -5.51
CA ASP A 102 -1.63 15.77 -5.45
C ASP A 102 -1.73 14.53 -6.34
N ALA A 103 -1.21 14.60 -7.55
CA ALA A 103 -1.22 13.47 -8.47
C ALA A 103 -0.42 12.28 -7.94
N ALA A 104 0.75 12.55 -7.37
CA ALA A 104 1.59 11.52 -6.79
C ALA A 104 0.94 10.87 -5.55
N LEU A 105 0.32 11.68 -4.71
CA LEU A 105 -0.38 11.20 -3.52
C LEU A 105 -1.59 10.35 -3.89
N GLU A 106 -2.37 10.79 -4.88
CA GLU A 106 -3.52 10.02 -5.37
C GLU A 106 -3.10 8.65 -5.91
N ALA A 107 -2.08 8.62 -6.75
CA ALA A 107 -1.55 7.36 -7.28
C ALA A 107 -1.05 6.44 -6.16
N PHE A 108 -0.38 7.00 -5.17
CA PHE A 108 0.12 6.26 -4.02
C PHE A 108 -1.02 5.65 -3.20
N VAL A 109 -2.04 6.44 -2.89
CA VAL A 109 -3.20 6.00 -2.10
C VAL A 109 -4.00 4.94 -2.84
N ASN A 110 -4.20 5.11 -4.15
CA ASN A 110 -4.91 4.13 -4.97
C ASN A 110 -4.18 2.77 -4.96
N ARG A 111 -2.86 2.80 -5.04
CA ARG A 111 -2.06 1.58 -4.98
C ARG A 111 -2.14 0.94 -3.59
N ALA A 112 -2.04 1.72 -2.52
CA ALA A 112 -2.16 1.22 -1.16
C ALA A 112 -3.53 0.57 -0.93
N GLU A 113 -4.59 1.21 -1.39
CA GLU A 113 -5.95 0.68 -1.27
C GLU A 113 -6.12 -0.64 -2.03
N ALA A 114 -5.64 -0.70 -3.25
CA ALA A 114 -5.71 -1.92 -4.06
C ALA A 114 -5.01 -3.10 -3.37
N TRP A 115 -3.83 -2.87 -2.80
CA TRP A 115 -3.08 -3.92 -2.13
C TRP A 115 -3.67 -4.29 -0.77
N ARG A 116 -4.28 -3.34 -0.06
CA ARG A 116 -5.05 -3.66 1.15
C ARG A 116 -6.18 -4.63 0.86
N ARG A 117 -6.93 -4.38 -0.21
CA ARG A 117 -8.01 -5.27 -0.65
C ARG A 117 -7.49 -6.63 -1.05
N LEU A 118 -6.41 -6.65 -1.81
CA LEU A 118 -5.80 -7.89 -2.26
C LEU A 118 -5.33 -8.73 -1.07
N LEU A 119 -4.71 -8.10 -0.08
CA LEU A 119 -4.29 -8.77 1.15
C LEU A 119 -5.48 -9.31 1.95
N ALA A 120 -6.54 -8.50 2.09
CA ALA A 120 -7.72 -8.90 2.84
C ALA A 120 -8.42 -10.11 2.22
N ASP A 121 -8.40 -10.20 0.89
CA ASP A 121 -9.05 -11.27 0.15
C ASP A 121 -8.09 -12.41 -0.24
N TYR A 122 -6.83 -12.31 0.20
CA TYR A 122 -5.81 -13.27 -0.21
C TYR A 122 -6.07 -14.66 0.34
N ARG A 123 -5.99 -15.65 -0.53
CA ARG A 123 -6.04 -17.05 -0.17
C ARG A 123 -4.85 -17.77 -0.79
N PRO A 124 -4.12 -18.56 0.00
CA PRO A 124 -3.02 -19.34 -0.54
C PRO A 124 -3.52 -20.29 -1.62
N ALA A 125 -2.68 -20.59 -2.61
CA ALA A 125 -3.02 -21.47 -3.70
C ALA A 125 -3.49 -22.85 -3.21
N ALA A 126 -2.87 -23.39 -2.17
CA ALA A 126 -3.27 -24.67 -1.60
C ALA A 126 -4.69 -24.63 -1.01
N ALA A 127 -5.05 -23.55 -0.30
CA ALA A 127 -6.38 -23.39 0.27
C ALA A 127 -7.42 -23.17 -0.84
N ALA A 128 -7.10 -22.37 -1.84
CA ALA A 128 -7.98 -22.16 -2.98
C ALA A 128 -8.22 -23.46 -3.77
N ALA A 129 -7.18 -24.26 -3.97
CA ALA A 129 -7.30 -25.55 -4.62
C ALA A 129 -8.16 -26.53 -3.81
N ALA A 130 -8.02 -26.53 -2.50
CA ALA A 130 -8.82 -27.37 -1.62
C ALA A 130 -10.30 -26.97 -1.67
N GLU A 131 -10.61 -25.69 -1.64
CA GLU A 131 -11.98 -25.19 -1.76
C GLU A 131 -12.59 -25.58 -3.12
N ALA A 132 -11.85 -25.40 -4.19
CA ALA A 132 -12.32 -25.78 -5.53
C ALA A 132 -12.58 -27.27 -5.63
N ALA A 133 -11.73 -28.11 -5.04
CA ALA A 133 -11.91 -29.57 -5.03
C ALA A 133 -13.15 -29.96 -4.23
N GLU A 134 -13.41 -29.34 -3.10
CA GLU A 134 -14.58 -29.58 -2.28
C GLU A 134 -15.86 -29.20 -3.03
N ASP A 135 -15.88 -28.03 -3.66
CA ASP A 135 -17.01 -27.55 -4.44
C ASP A 135 -17.32 -28.48 -5.62
N THR A 136 -16.28 -28.94 -6.30
CA THR A 136 -16.43 -29.87 -7.41
C THR A 136 -16.98 -31.20 -6.94
N ALA A 137 -16.47 -31.76 -5.86
CA ALA A 137 -16.92 -33.00 -5.28
C ALA A 137 -18.39 -32.92 -4.83
N ALA A 138 -18.76 -31.81 -4.20
CA ALA A 138 -20.13 -31.58 -3.75
C ALA A 138 -21.10 -31.42 -4.93
N ALA A 139 -20.67 -30.77 -5.99
CA ALA A 139 -21.51 -30.50 -7.15
C ALA A 139 -21.68 -31.71 -8.06
N VAL A 140 -20.60 -32.45 -8.27
CA VAL A 140 -20.60 -33.55 -9.25
C VAL A 140 -20.59 -34.92 -8.60
N GLY A 141 -20.04 -35.01 -7.45
CA GLY A 141 -19.93 -36.29 -6.76
C GLY A 141 -18.88 -37.23 -7.33
N THR A 142 -18.22 -36.84 -8.38
CA THR A 142 -17.19 -37.67 -8.98
C THR A 142 -15.90 -36.94 -8.96
N GLY A 143 -15.50 -36.48 -8.26
CA GLY A 143 -14.35 -35.75 -8.32
C GLY A 143 -13.39 -36.06 -9.38
N SER A 144 -13.39 -36.58 -10.09
CA SER A 144 -12.53 -36.78 -10.95
C SER A 144 -11.57 -35.97 -11.40
N PHE A 145 -11.26 -35.85 -11.30
CA PHE A 145 -10.54 -35.52 -11.80
C PHE A 145 -9.71 -34.90 -11.83
N LEU A 146 -9.46 -34.73 -11.68
CA LEU A 146 -8.82 -34.26 -11.78
C LEU A 146 -7.79 -34.19 -11.82
N GLN A 147 -7.40 -34.50 -11.81
CA GLN A 147 -6.45 -34.50 -11.92
C GLN A 147 -5.67 -33.91 -12.24
N VAL A 148 -5.29 -33.68 -12.04
CA VAL A 148 -4.50 -33.28 -12.14
C VAL A 148 -3.75 -32.84 -12.04
#